data_1adfa55ca2c856b3122f1094f7527069
#
_entry.id   1adfa55ca2c856b3122f1094f7527069
#
_cell.length_a   1.000
_cell.length_b   1.000
_cell.length_c   1.000
_cell.angle_alpha   90.00
_cell.angle_beta   90.00
_cell.angle_gamma   90.00
#
_symmetry.space_group_name_H-M   'P 1'
#
loop_
_entity.id
_entity.type
_entity.pdbx_description
1 polymer ?
#
loop_
_entity_poly.entity_id
_entity_poly.type
_entity_poly.pdbx_seq_one_letter_code
_entity_poly.pdbx_strand_id
1 'polypeptide(L)'
;MLVVPTVCLASGDEHDPSQPKIFLRGDIYYANLEPHLGSEQGGIRPVVVVQNNTANCYSPNLIVAPVTSNTAKKPDHQAHVLVDGNRAFLQPSMILAKSVQTISKGRLIRPMGRLSIPELIRLNYALLYQLDLNEWVWRKEAYERYLRYHR
;
A
#
# COMPACT_ATOMS: atom_id res chain seq x y z
N MET A 1 16.72 -1.71 3.67
CA MET A 1 17.00 -3.14 3.41
C MET A 1 15.69 -3.90 3.51
N LEU A 2 15.25 -4.48 2.39
CA LEU A 2 14.05 -5.31 2.37
C LEU A 2 14.39 -6.66 3.01
N VAL A 3 14.03 -6.84 4.27
CA VAL A 3 14.14 -8.15 4.93
C VAL A 3 12.93 -8.97 4.49
N VAL A 4 13.10 -9.78 3.47
CA VAL A 4 12.13 -10.81 3.13
C VAL A 4 12.51 -12.06 3.95
N PRO A 5 11.58 -12.66 4.70
CA PRO A 5 11.88 -13.89 5.40
C PRO A 5 12.41 -14.96 4.43
N THR A 6 13.46 -15.64 4.82
CA THR A 6 14.14 -16.66 3.99
C THR A 6 13.18 -17.73 3.44
N VAL A 7 12.12 -18.00 4.16
CA VAL A 7 11.06 -18.96 3.75
C VAL A 7 10.28 -18.50 2.54
N CYS A 8 10.17 -17.17 2.31
CA CYS A 8 9.50 -16.61 1.14
C CYS A 8 10.42 -16.45 -0.08
N LEU A 9 11.71 -16.72 0.09
CA LEU A 9 12.70 -16.63 -0.97
C LEU A 9 12.95 -17.98 -1.69
N ALA A 10 12.13 -18.99 -1.45
CA ALA A 10 12.27 -20.27 -2.11
C ALA A 10 12.19 -20.08 -3.64
N SER A 11 13.37 -19.99 -4.19
CA SER A 11 13.83 -20.13 -5.58
C SER A 11 12.77 -19.94 -6.66
N GLY A 12 12.96 -18.85 -7.40
CA GLY A 12 12.24 -18.55 -8.59
C GLY A 12 12.42 -19.59 -9.68
N ASP A 13 11.34 -19.78 -10.37
CA ASP A 13 11.30 -19.73 -11.83
C ASP A 13 9.87 -19.37 -12.22
N GLU A 14 9.75 -18.58 -13.26
CA GLU A 14 8.50 -18.07 -13.76
C GLU A 14 7.54 -19.23 -14.09
N HIS A 15 6.37 -19.19 -13.45
CA HIS A 15 5.19 -19.94 -13.87
C HIS A 15 4.95 -21.36 -13.35
N ASP A 16 5.37 -21.69 -12.15
CA ASP A 16 4.81 -22.86 -11.46
C ASP A 16 3.59 -22.42 -10.62
N PRO A 17 2.36 -22.80 -10.99
CA PRO A 17 1.15 -22.48 -10.21
C PRO A 17 1.12 -23.11 -8.81
N SER A 18 2.04 -24.05 -8.52
CA SER A 18 2.20 -24.66 -7.21
C SER A 18 3.11 -23.86 -6.27
N GLN A 19 3.86 -22.86 -6.80
CA GLN A 19 4.75 -22.02 -5.99
C GLN A 19 3.95 -20.95 -5.24
N PRO A 20 4.25 -20.71 -3.95
CA PRO A 20 3.59 -19.65 -3.21
C PRO A 20 3.88 -18.29 -3.84
N LYS A 21 2.82 -17.54 -4.16
CA LYS A 21 2.96 -16.18 -4.67
C LYS A 21 3.63 -15.31 -3.62
N ILE A 22 4.74 -14.67 -3.99
CA ILE A 22 5.44 -13.73 -3.12
C ILE A 22 4.86 -12.34 -3.37
N PHE A 23 4.36 -11.71 -2.31
CA PHE A 23 3.89 -10.34 -2.32
C PHE A 23 4.89 -9.47 -1.57
N LEU A 24 5.37 -8.41 -2.20
CA LEU A 24 6.31 -7.48 -1.60
C LEU A 24 5.67 -6.11 -1.41
N ARG A 25 6.07 -5.43 -0.35
CA ARG A 25 5.68 -4.04 -0.13
C ARG A 25 6.10 -3.19 -1.34
N GLY A 26 5.17 -2.41 -1.87
CA GLY A 26 5.39 -1.61 -3.08
C GLY A 26 4.98 -2.29 -4.38
N ASP A 27 4.61 -3.56 -4.36
CA ASP A 27 4.03 -4.23 -5.52
C ASP A 27 2.66 -3.65 -5.85
N ILE A 28 2.35 -3.60 -7.14
CA ILE A 28 1.10 -3.07 -7.68
C ILE A 28 0.32 -4.21 -8.30
N TYR A 29 -0.94 -4.35 -7.91
CA TYR A 29 -1.86 -5.38 -8.41
C TYR A 29 -3.17 -4.75 -8.86
N TYR A 30 -3.83 -5.36 -9.86
CA TYR A 30 -5.27 -5.21 -10.01
C TYR A 30 -5.97 -6.03 -8.94
N ALA A 31 -6.96 -5.42 -8.28
CA ALA A 31 -7.75 -6.06 -7.24
C ALA A 31 -9.24 -5.73 -7.38
N ASN A 32 -10.08 -6.66 -6.94
CA ASN A 32 -11.50 -6.43 -6.79
C ASN A 32 -11.80 -5.99 -5.35
N LEU A 33 -12.17 -4.73 -5.18
CA LEU A 33 -12.48 -4.12 -3.88
C LEU A 33 -13.98 -4.17 -3.54
N GLU A 34 -14.78 -4.85 -4.36
CA GLU A 34 -16.21 -5.04 -4.06
C GLU A 34 -16.41 -6.20 -3.05
N PRO A 35 -17.45 -6.15 -2.20
CA PRO A 35 -18.34 -5.00 -1.98
C PRO A 35 -17.67 -3.90 -1.14
N HIS A 36 -18.05 -2.64 -1.40
CA HIS A 36 -17.63 -1.47 -0.61
C HIS A 36 -18.86 -0.81 0.04
N LEU A 37 -18.63 0.00 1.07
CA LEU A 37 -19.66 0.75 1.78
C LEU A 37 -19.43 2.26 1.66
N GLY A 38 -20.49 3.00 1.35
CA GLY A 38 -20.46 4.46 1.32
C GLY A 38 -19.39 5.02 0.40
N SER A 39 -18.49 5.82 0.96
CA SER A 39 -17.40 6.48 0.24
C SER A 39 -16.08 5.70 0.20
N GLU A 40 -16.09 4.43 0.61
CA GLU A 40 -14.94 3.55 0.45
C GLU A 40 -14.57 3.41 -1.03
N GLN A 41 -13.30 3.18 -1.30
CA GLN A 41 -12.86 2.92 -2.67
C GLN A 41 -13.26 1.50 -3.08
N GLY A 42 -14.17 1.40 -4.02
CA GLY A 42 -14.68 0.13 -4.54
C GLY A 42 -14.28 -0.11 -5.99
N GLY A 43 -14.86 -1.17 -6.57
CA GLY A 43 -14.63 -1.57 -7.96
C GLY A 43 -13.34 -2.34 -8.17
N ILE A 44 -13.06 -2.65 -9.44
CA ILE A 44 -11.80 -3.26 -9.86
C ILE A 44 -10.82 -2.14 -10.20
N ARG A 45 -9.70 -2.10 -9.51
CA ARG A 45 -8.70 -1.03 -9.67
C ARG A 45 -7.32 -1.45 -9.21
N PRO A 46 -6.28 -0.71 -9.60
CA PRO A 46 -4.95 -0.92 -9.05
C PRO A 46 -4.91 -0.65 -7.56
N VAL A 47 -4.12 -1.45 -6.85
CA VAL A 47 -3.77 -1.26 -5.44
C VAL A 47 -2.28 -1.42 -5.26
N VAL A 48 -1.72 -0.72 -4.28
CA VAL A 48 -0.31 -0.85 -3.88
C VAL A 48 -0.25 -1.58 -2.55
N VAL A 49 0.57 -2.62 -2.47
CA VAL A 49 0.82 -3.34 -1.21
C VAL A 49 1.65 -2.46 -0.29
N VAL A 50 1.11 -2.13 0.88
CA VAL A 50 1.78 -1.28 1.88
C VAL A 50 2.13 -2.04 3.15
N GLN A 51 1.63 -3.26 3.34
CA GLN A 51 1.93 -4.12 4.45
C GLN A 51 3.40 -4.56 4.43
N ASN A 52 3.98 -4.77 5.62
CA ASN A 52 5.35 -5.27 5.74
C ASN A 52 5.51 -6.68 5.13
N ASN A 53 6.75 -7.00 4.72
CA ASN A 53 7.02 -8.25 3.97
C ASN A 53 6.88 -9.51 4.83
N THR A 54 7.07 -9.45 6.13
CA THR A 54 6.84 -10.59 7.02
C THR A 54 5.35 -10.96 7.03
N ALA A 55 4.48 -9.99 7.25
CA ALA A 55 3.04 -10.21 7.19
C ALA A 55 2.57 -10.59 5.77
N ASN A 56 3.16 -10.01 4.72
CA ASN A 56 2.88 -10.39 3.34
C ASN A 56 3.15 -11.88 3.07
N CYS A 57 4.13 -12.45 3.75
CA CYS A 57 4.47 -13.86 3.64
C CYS A 57 3.43 -14.76 4.34
N TYR A 58 3.10 -14.45 5.57
CA TYR A 58 2.38 -15.37 6.45
C TYR A 58 0.88 -15.10 6.58
N SER A 59 0.43 -13.85 6.36
CA SER A 59 -0.99 -13.50 6.49
C SER A 59 -1.77 -13.88 5.24
N PRO A 60 -3.02 -14.35 5.36
CA PRO A 60 -3.94 -14.50 4.23
C PRO A 60 -4.43 -13.15 3.69
N ASN A 61 -4.18 -12.07 4.40
CA ASN A 61 -4.59 -10.71 4.07
C ASN A 61 -3.42 -9.80 3.74
N LEU A 62 -3.71 -8.73 3.00
CA LEU A 62 -2.78 -7.65 2.69
C LEU A 62 -3.39 -6.32 3.10
N ILE A 63 -2.54 -5.39 3.57
CA ILE A 63 -2.91 -3.98 3.67
C ILE A 63 -2.49 -3.32 2.37
N VAL A 64 -3.44 -2.64 1.71
CA VAL A 64 -3.24 -2.01 0.41
C VAL A 64 -3.73 -0.56 0.38
N ALA A 65 -3.16 0.25 -0.49
CA ALA A 65 -3.63 1.58 -0.82
C ALA A 65 -4.20 1.57 -2.24
N PRO A 66 -5.48 1.96 -2.44
CA PRO A 66 -6.10 2.02 -3.76
C PRO A 66 -5.48 3.12 -4.62
N VAL A 67 -5.53 2.93 -5.93
CA VAL A 67 -5.05 3.89 -6.93
C VAL A 67 -6.21 4.33 -7.81
N THR A 68 -6.24 5.61 -8.14
CA THR A 68 -7.21 6.20 -9.06
C THR A 68 -6.50 6.90 -10.22
N SER A 69 -7.10 6.85 -11.43
CA SER A 69 -6.68 7.66 -12.57
C SER A 69 -7.26 9.08 -12.53
N ASN A 70 -8.20 9.35 -11.63
CA ASN A 70 -8.75 10.69 -11.45
C ASN A 70 -7.82 11.55 -10.59
N THR A 71 -6.81 12.15 -11.21
CA THR A 71 -5.80 12.98 -10.56
C THR A 71 -6.26 14.41 -10.25
N ALA A 72 -7.45 14.82 -10.75
CA ALA A 72 -8.03 16.13 -10.44
C ALA A 72 -8.61 16.22 -9.01
N LYS A 73 -8.76 15.09 -8.34
CA LYS A 73 -9.37 14.98 -7.02
C LYS A 73 -8.37 15.32 -5.92
N LYS A 74 -8.26 16.61 -5.57
CA LYS A 74 -7.36 17.12 -4.50
C LYS A 74 -5.91 16.64 -4.66
N PRO A 75 -5.21 17.02 -5.73
CA PRO A 75 -3.84 16.52 -5.99
C PRO A 75 -2.85 16.93 -4.91
N ASP A 76 -3.08 18.05 -4.22
CA ASP A 76 -2.18 18.59 -3.19
C ASP A 76 -2.46 18.04 -1.78
N HIS A 77 -3.36 17.08 -1.64
CA HIS A 77 -3.63 16.48 -0.33
C HIS A 77 -2.46 15.61 0.12
N GLN A 78 -2.00 15.78 1.36
CA GLN A 78 -0.82 15.08 1.89
C GLN A 78 -0.95 13.56 1.91
N ALA A 79 -2.18 13.02 1.93
CA ALA A 79 -2.44 11.58 1.84
C ALA A 79 -2.62 11.08 0.39
N HIS A 80 -2.32 11.91 -0.60
CA HIS A 80 -2.35 11.55 -2.02
C HIS A 80 -0.94 11.55 -2.59
N VAL A 81 -0.58 10.51 -3.34
CA VAL A 81 0.71 10.40 -4.01
C VAL A 81 0.49 10.32 -5.51
N LEU A 82 0.85 11.39 -6.22
CA LEU A 82 0.82 11.40 -7.68
C LEU A 82 1.96 10.54 -8.23
N VAL A 83 1.63 9.61 -9.12
CA VAL A 83 2.58 8.74 -9.83
C VAL A 83 2.42 8.97 -11.31
N ASP A 84 3.47 9.46 -11.95
CA ASP A 84 3.55 9.70 -13.38
C ASP A 84 4.77 9.01 -13.97
N GLY A 85 4.60 8.39 -15.13
CA GLY A 85 5.68 7.70 -15.83
C GLY A 85 6.03 6.31 -15.28
N ASN A 86 5.30 5.78 -14.31
CA ASN A 86 5.46 4.39 -13.88
C ASN A 86 4.80 3.46 -14.90
N ARG A 87 5.55 2.45 -15.36
CA ARG A 87 5.10 1.49 -16.40
C ARG A 87 3.88 0.65 -16.00
N ALA A 88 3.58 0.55 -14.71
CA ALA A 88 2.38 -0.12 -14.22
C ALA A 88 1.08 0.61 -14.61
N PHE A 89 1.15 1.91 -14.89
CA PHE A 89 0.00 2.73 -15.21
C PHE A 89 0.10 3.31 -16.62
N LEU A 90 -1.01 3.22 -17.39
CA LEU A 90 -1.09 3.77 -18.75
C LEU A 90 -1.14 5.31 -18.76
N GLN A 91 -1.48 5.94 -17.64
CA GLN A 91 -1.65 7.37 -17.49
C GLN A 91 -1.28 7.79 -16.07
N PRO A 92 -1.04 9.08 -15.82
CA PRO A 92 -0.81 9.58 -14.47
C PRO A 92 -1.92 9.11 -13.53
N SER A 93 -1.52 8.63 -12.37
CA SER A 93 -2.42 8.03 -11.38
C SER A 93 -2.09 8.54 -10.00
N MET A 94 -3.01 8.36 -9.07
CA MET A 94 -2.85 8.84 -7.71
C MET A 94 -3.11 7.72 -6.71
N ILE A 95 -2.15 7.49 -5.82
CA ILE A 95 -2.28 6.54 -4.71
C ILE A 95 -3.01 7.25 -3.57
N LEU A 96 -4.08 6.62 -3.07
CA LEU A 96 -4.91 7.16 -2.01
C LEU A 96 -4.54 6.54 -0.66
N ALA A 97 -3.51 7.09 -0.02
CA ALA A 97 -3.09 6.61 1.30
C ALA A 97 -4.18 6.80 2.37
N LYS A 98 -5.09 7.77 2.17
CA LYS A 98 -6.25 7.97 3.05
C LYS A 98 -7.26 6.82 3.02
N SER A 99 -7.23 6.00 1.98
CA SER A 99 -8.17 4.88 1.77
C SER A 99 -7.50 3.52 1.98
N VAL A 100 -6.40 3.49 2.72
CA VAL A 100 -5.72 2.25 3.13
C VAL A 100 -6.72 1.28 3.73
N GLN A 101 -6.67 0.03 3.29
CA GLN A 101 -7.59 -1.02 3.73
C GLN A 101 -6.93 -2.38 3.73
N THR A 102 -7.47 -3.29 4.53
CA THR A 102 -7.08 -4.70 4.56
C THR A 102 -7.98 -5.49 3.62
N ILE A 103 -7.39 -6.26 2.73
CA ILE A 103 -8.10 -7.14 1.81
C ILE A 103 -7.56 -8.57 1.89
N SER A 104 -8.38 -9.54 1.53
CA SER A 104 -7.92 -10.91 1.31
C SER A 104 -7.01 -10.96 0.07
N LYS A 105 -5.97 -11.77 0.11
CA LYS A 105 -5.12 -12.09 -1.07
C LYS A 105 -5.95 -12.62 -2.25
N GLY A 106 -7.08 -13.29 -1.97
CA GLY A 106 -8.00 -13.77 -3.00
C GLY A 106 -8.67 -12.67 -3.83
N ARG A 107 -8.62 -11.41 -3.40
CA ARG A 107 -9.12 -10.27 -4.18
C ARG A 107 -8.16 -9.79 -5.26
N LEU A 108 -6.91 -10.22 -5.24
CA LEU A 108 -5.91 -9.85 -6.25
C LEU A 108 -6.18 -10.60 -7.55
N ILE A 109 -6.20 -9.87 -8.66
CA ILE A 109 -6.50 -10.41 -9.99
C ILE A 109 -5.21 -10.71 -10.75
N ARG A 110 -4.31 -9.71 -10.87
CA ARG A 110 -3.05 -9.86 -11.59
C ARG A 110 -2.02 -8.82 -11.15
N PRO A 111 -0.72 -9.14 -11.23
CA PRO A 111 0.33 -8.17 -11.01
C PRO A 111 0.36 -7.11 -12.13
N MET A 112 0.74 -5.89 -11.79
CA MET A 112 0.90 -4.79 -12.73
C MET A 112 2.33 -4.25 -12.79
N GLY A 113 3.07 -4.34 -11.71
CA GLY A 113 4.43 -3.80 -11.58
C GLY A 113 4.78 -3.45 -10.15
N ARG A 114 5.64 -2.46 -9.99
CA ARG A 114 6.16 -2.02 -8.69
C ARG A 114 6.33 -0.50 -8.66
N LEU A 115 6.24 0.07 -7.47
CA LEU A 115 6.69 1.43 -7.23
C LEU A 115 8.21 1.51 -7.27
N SER A 116 8.71 2.63 -7.80
CA SER A 116 10.11 3.01 -7.64
C SER A 116 10.42 3.40 -6.19
N ILE A 117 11.71 3.46 -5.84
CA ILE A 117 12.12 3.89 -4.50
C ILE A 117 11.65 5.32 -4.18
N PRO A 118 11.78 6.32 -5.07
CA PRO A 118 11.24 7.65 -4.81
C PRO A 118 9.72 7.66 -4.60
N GLU A 119 8.97 6.86 -5.35
CA GLU A 119 7.52 6.72 -5.20
C GLU A 119 7.15 6.09 -3.84
N LEU A 120 7.89 5.05 -3.42
CA LEU A 120 7.72 4.43 -2.11
C LEU A 120 8.00 5.41 -0.96
N ILE A 121 9.04 6.23 -1.09
CA ILE A 121 9.37 7.26 -0.08
C ILE A 121 8.22 8.25 0.05
N ARG A 122 7.66 8.73 -1.06
CA ARG A 122 6.50 9.64 -1.04
C ARG A 122 5.27 8.97 -0.43
N LEU A 123 5.05 7.69 -0.72
CA LEU A 123 3.97 6.90 -0.12
C LEU A 123 4.17 6.75 1.39
N ASN A 124 5.40 6.52 1.86
CA ASN A 124 5.71 6.46 3.28
C ASN A 124 5.34 7.76 4.00
N TYR A 125 5.69 8.92 3.43
CA TYR A 125 5.30 10.21 4.01
C TYR A 125 3.77 10.40 4.05
N ALA A 126 3.07 9.99 2.99
CA ALA A 126 1.61 10.06 2.96
C ALA A 126 0.96 9.16 4.02
N LEU A 127 1.50 7.97 4.24
CA LEU A 127 1.04 7.05 5.29
C LEU A 127 1.36 7.56 6.69
N LEU A 128 2.55 8.11 6.91
CA LEU A 128 2.92 8.75 8.18
C LEU A 128 1.95 9.87 8.52
N TYR A 129 1.59 10.70 7.54
CA TYR A 129 0.61 11.76 7.71
C TYR A 129 -0.79 11.18 8.02
N GLN A 130 -1.26 10.25 7.21
CA GLN A 130 -2.63 9.71 7.33
C GLN A 130 -2.86 8.96 8.63
N LEU A 131 -1.85 8.23 9.11
CA LEU A 131 -1.93 7.43 10.33
C LEU A 131 -1.41 8.18 11.57
N ASP A 132 -1.03 9.44 11.42
CA ASP A 132 -0.46 10.28 12.48
C ASP A 132 0.77 9.63 13.15
N LEU A 133 1.60 8.96 12.34
CA LEU A 133 2.84 8.32 12.79
C LEU A 133 4.02 9.30 12.69
N ASN A 134 3.93 10.41 13.38
CA ASN A 134 5.00 11.40 13.45
C ASN A 134 5.98 11.08 14.59
N GLU A 135 6.99 11.92 14.77
CA GLU A 135 8.03 11.73 15.79
C GLU A 135 7.50 11.60 17.24
N TRP A 136 6.27 12.06 17.52
CA TRP A 136 5.63 11.96 18.82
C TRP A 136 5.40 10.51 19.24
N VAL A 137 5.12 9.62 18.30
CA VAL A 137 4.87 8.21 18.55
C VAL A 137 6.15 7.47 18.93
N TRP A 138 7.31 7.97 18.48
CA TRP A 138 8.61 7.33 18.73
C TRP A 138 9.24 7.70 20.08
N ARG A 139 8.77 8.75 20.71
CA ARG A 139 9.26 9.20 22.03
C ARG A 139 8.15 9.09 23.05
N LYS A 140 8.26 8.15 23.97
CA LYS A 140 7.27 7.89 25.02
C LYS A 140 6.82 9.15 25.73
N GLU A 141 7.77 10.00 26.14
CA GLU A 141 7.50 11.26 26.84
C GLU A 141 6.71 12.27 26.01
N ALA A 142 6.97 12.34 24.72
CA ALA A 142 6.24 13.18 23.80
C ALA A 142 4.81 12.68 23.59
N TYR A 143 4.64 11.36 23.49
CA TYR A 143 3.33 10.73 23.38
C TYR A 143 2.48 10.94 24.64
N GLU A 144 3.07 10.77 25.83
CA GLU A 144 2.40 11.04 27.09
C GLU A 144 1.99 12.51 27.24
N ARG A 145 2.81 13.43 26.70
CA ARG A 145 2.48 14.85 26.62
C ARG A 145 1.30 15.10 25.68
N TYR A 146 1.34 14.52 24.49
CA TYR A 146 0.25 14.59 23.51
C TYR A 146 -1.08 14.15 24.12
N LEU A 147 -1.12 13.01 24.81
CA LEU A 147 -2.32 12.51 25.46
C LEU A 147 -2.89 13.44 26.54
N ARG A 148 -2.03 14.21 27.22
CA ARG A 148 -2.50 15.16 28.25
C ARG A 148 -3.25 16.35 27.69
N TYR A 149 -2.96 16.75 26.46
CA TYR A 149 -3.57 17.93 25.82
C TYR A 149 -4.73 17.60 24.87
N HIS A 150 -4.93 16.32 24.55
CA HIS A 150 -5.91 15.90 23.54
C HIS A 150 -6.93 14.89 24.09
N ARG A 151 -7.02 14.78 25.39
CA ARG A 151 -8.09 14.03 26.06
C ARG A 151 -9.30 14.89 26.33
#